data_9aa76de386a3ea455d787831e9492f15
#
_entry.id   9aa76de386a3ea455d787831e9492f15
#
_cell.length_a   1.000
_cell.length_b   1.000
_cell.length_c   1.000
_cell.angle_alpha   90.00
_cell.angle_beta   90.00
_cell.angle_gamma   90.00
#
_symmetry.space_group_name_H-M   'P 1'
#
loop_
_entity.id
_entity.type
_entity.pdbx_description
1 polymer ?
#
loop_
_entity_poly.entity_id
_entity_poly.type
_entity_poly.pdbx_seq_one_letter_code
_entity_poly.pdbx_strand_id
1 'polypeptide(L)'
;MSKIKLGVKITLNTSRKEKIEQKFKNARDMGFSYCQLDCWDENLFTPDTAEFINHAQKEFGVEVTAFWCGWPGPAHWNFYEGPVTLGLVPEVYQFSRMKVLIKGADFARDINVDNLVTHVGFIPENPNNSKYKKVIEAVKYVAQYCQQNNQYFLFETGQETPVTLLRAIQDIGLDNLGINLDPANLLMYGKANPVDALDIFGEYIMGVHAKDGEYPADGKKLGVEKAIGEGRVDFPALISGLEALGYEGSLTIEREISGDRQIEDIKSGKKYLEKYI
;
A
#
# COMPACT_ATOMS: atom_id res chain seq x y z
N MET A 1 -21.09 0.87 -16.02
CA MET A 1 -19.85 1.63 -15.86
C MET A 1 -19.21 1.16 -14.58
N SER A 2 -17.93 0.87 -14.59
CA SER A 2 -17.18 0.49 -13.40
C SER A 2 -17.28 1.60 -12.34
N LYS A 3 -17.31 1.22 -11.07
CA LYS A 3 -17.24 2.16 -9.95
C LYS A 3 -15.82 2.35 -9.43
N ILE A 4 -14.88 1.60 -10.00
CA ILE A 4 -13.45 1.67 -9.67
C ILE A 4 -12.91 3.03 -10.13
N LYS A 5 -12.12 3.65 -9.28
CA LYS A 5 -11.55 4.97 -9.48
C LYS A 5 -10.06 4.85 -9.82
N LEU A 6 -9.51 5.80 -10.58
CA LEU A 6 -8.06 5.87 -10.77
C LEU A 6 -7.45 6.89 -9.81
N GLY A 7 -6.40 6.45 -9.12
CA GLY A 7 -5.58 7.27 -8.26
C GLY A 7 -4.10 7.23 -8.65
N VAL A 8 -3.30 8.04 -7.97
CA VAL A 8 -1.84 8.06 -8.11
C VAL A 8 -1.19 8.12 -6.74
N LYS A 9 -0.05 7.47 -6.56
CA LYS A 9 0.73 7.57 -5.33
C LYS A 9 1.42 8.94 -5.26
N ILE A 10 1.32 9.61 -4.10
CA ILE A 10 1.99 10.86 -3.78
C ILE A 10 2.89 10.65 -2.58
N THR A 11 4.20 10.85 -2.73
CA THR A 11 5.15 10.75 -1.62
C THR A 11 5.25 12.06 -0.85
N LEU A 12 4.92 12.03 0.46
CA LEU A 12 5.13 13.12 1.39
C LEU A 12 6.57 13.08 1.91
N ASN A 13 7.41 13.99 1.43
CA ASN A 13 8.83 14.10 1.80
C ASN A 13 9.23 15.54 2.15
N THR A 14 8.26 16.36 2.55
CA THR A 14 8.48 17.77 2.88
C THR A 14 7.33 18.29 3.74
N SER A 15 7.63 19.24 4.62
CA SER A 15 6.64 20.00 5.40
C SER A 15 6.34 21.39 4.77
N ARG A 16 6.92 21.71 3.59
CA ARG A 16 6.68 23.00 2.94
C ARG A 16 5.34 22.99 2.23
N LYS A 17 4.47 23.92 2.61
CA LYS A 17 3.12 24.08 2.05
C LYS A 17 3.13 24.08 0.51
N GLU A 18 3.93 24.96 -0.09
CA GLU A 18 3.96 25.13 -1.55
C GLU A 18 4.40 23.87 -2.30
N LYS A 19 5.27 23.06 -1.67
CA LYS A 19 5.70 21.79 -2.25
C LYS A 19 4.63 20.70 -2.11
N ILE A 20 3.89 20.68 -1.01
CA ILE A 20 2.74 19.78 -0.83
C ILE A 20 1.67 20.13 -1.87
N GLU A 21 1.27 21.39 -1.95
CA GLU A 21 0.30 21.89 -2.94
C GLU A 21 0.72 21.54 -4.38
N GLN A 22 2.00 21.71 -4.71
CA GLN A 22 2.51 21.35 -6.04
C GLN A 22 2.35 19.88 -6.38
N LYS A 23 2.50 18.96 -5.41
CA LYS A 23 2.28 17.52 -5.63
C LYS A 23 0.82 17.21 -5.95
N PHE A 24 -0.12 17.78 -5.19
CA PHE A 24 -1.55 17.63 -5.45
C PHE A 24 -1.96 18.27 -6.79
N LYS A 25 -1.42 19.46 -7.08
CA LYS A 25 -1.60 20.12 -8.38
C LYS A 25 -1.12 19.23 -9.53
N ASN A 26 0.06 18.62 -9.41
CA ASN A 26 0.59 17.72 -10.43
C ASN A 26 -0.32 16.49 -10.65
N ALA A 27 -0.86 15.90 -9.58
CA ALA A 27 -1.83 14.82 -9.69
C ALA A 27 -3.09 15.27 -10.43
N ARG A 28 -3.63 16.44 -10.08
CA ARG A 28 -4.77 17.06 -10.76
C ARG A 28 -4.50 17.33 -12.23
N ASP A 29 -3.33 17.91 -12.55
CA ASP A 29 -2.93 18.24 -13.93
C ASP A 29 -2.77 16.96 -14.79
N MET A 30 -2.46 15.81 -14.18
CA MET A 30 -2.48 14.50 -14.83
C MET A 30 -3.88 13.86 -14.92
N GLY A 31 -4.92 14.55 -14.39
CA GLY A 31 -6.31 14.11 -14.45
C GLY A 31 -6.67 13.08 -13.38
N PHE A 32 -6.01 13.08 -12.22
CA PHE A 32 -6.40 12.28 -11.06
C PHE A 32 -7.25 13.10 -10.10
N SER A 33 -8.23 12.45 -9.49
CA SER A 33 -9.05 12.98 -8.39
C SER A 33 -8.86 12.20 -7.09
N TYR A 34 -8.03 11.16 -7.12
CA TYR A 34 -7.72 10.31 -5.97
C TYR A 34 -6.22 10.06 -5.88
N CYS A 35 -5.73 9.91 -4.66
CA CYS A 35 -4.34 9.50 -4.42
C CYS A 35 -4.22 8.62 -3.16
N GLN A 36 -3.14 7.85 -3.08
CA GLN A 36 -2.62 7.37 -1.80
C GLN A 36 -1.40 8.22 -1.44
N LEU A 37 -1.32 8.61 -0.18
CA LEU A 37 -0.20 9.38 0.34
C LEU A 37 0.74 8.46 1.09
N ASP A 38 2.03 8.39 0.70
CA ASP A 38 3.04 7.66 1.45
C ASP A 38 4.01 8.58 2.18
N CYS A 39 4.46 8.18 3.37
CA CYS A 39 5.44 8.92 4.14
C CYS A 39 6.33 8.00 4.97
N TRP A 40 7.65 8.20 4.85
CA TRP A 40 8.68 7.47 5.60
C TRP A 40 9.26 8.25 6.78
N ASP A 41 9.01 9.56 6.86
CA ASP A 41 9.56 10.45 7.89
C ASP A 41 8.49 10.85 8.89
N GLU A 42 8.50 10.22 10.08
CA GLU A 42 7.55 10.51 11.17
C GLU A 42 7.62 11.97 11.68
N ASN A 43 8.69 12.70 11.37
CA ASN A 43 8.78 14.12 11.75
C ASN A 43 7.86 15.01 10.91
N LEU A 44 7.32 14.49 9.81
CA LEU A 44 6.32 15.17 8.98
C LEU A 44 4.88 14.98 9.50
N PHE A 45 4.66 14.11 10.49
CA PHE A 45 3.33 13.89 11.10
C PHE A 45 3.01 15.00 12.10
N THR A 46 2.77 16.20 11.59
CA THR A 46 2.51 17.40 12.37
C THR A 46 1.17 18.03 12.02
N PRO A 47 0.51 18.77 12.96
CA PRO A 47 -0.73 19.49 12.68
C PRO A 47 -0.64 20.42 11.48
N ASP A 48 0.48 21.16 11.33
CA ASP A 48 0.68 22.07 10.20
C ASP A 48 0.73 21.32 8.87
N THR A 49 1.45 20.20 8.83
CA THR A 49 1.51 19.35 7.62
C THR A 49 0.12 18.78 7.27
N ALA A 50 -0.65 18.36 8.28
CA ALA A 50 -2.01 17.89 8.08
C ALA A 50 -2.93 18.99 7.55
N GLU A 51 -2.83 20.21 8.07
CA GLU A 51 -3.58 21.36 7.57
C GLU A 51 -3.25 21.65 6.09
N PHE A 52 -1.97 21.61 5.70
CA PHE A 52 -1.55 21.84 4.32
C PHE A 52 -2.07 20.78 3.37
N ILE A 53 -2.08 19.50 3.80
CA ILE A 53 -2.65 18.40 3.02
C ILE A 53 -4.16 18.58 2.87
N ASN A 54 -4.87 18.88 3.97
CA ASN A 54 -6.32 19.12 3.94
C ASN A 54 -6.69 20.30 3.02
N HIS A 55 -5.89 21.37 3.04
CA HIS A 55 -6.04 22.49 2.12
C HIS A 55 -5.82 22.05 0.66
N ALA A 56 -4.74 21.33 0.39
CA ALA A 56 -4.41 20.87 -0.96
C ALA A 56 -5.46 19.89 -1.53
N GLN A 57 -6.02 18.98 -0.71
CA GLN A 57 -7.12 18.11 -1.12
C GLN A 57 -8.32 18.93 -1.63
N LYS A 58 -8.71 19.96 -0.89
CA LYS A 58 -9.85 20.83 -1.24
C LYS A 58 -9.55 21.72 -2.45
N GLU A 59 -8.38 22.34 -2.48
CA GLU A 59 -7.98 23.29 -3.53
C GLU A 59 -7.87 22.61 -4.90
N PHE A 60 -7.26 21.42 -4.93
CA PHE A 60 -7.03 20.71 -6.20
C PHE A 60 -8.06 19.63 -6.51
N GLY A 61 -8.97 19.32 -5.58
CA GLY A 61 -9.98 18.26 -5.76
C GLY A 61 -9.35 16.89 -5.93
N VAL A 62 -8.29 16.58 -5.15
CA VAL A 62 -7.62 15.29 -5.12
C VAL A 62 -7.75 14.71 -3.71
N GLU A 63 -8.57 13.69 -3.56
CA GLU A 63 -8.86 13.02 -2.29
C GLU A 63 -7.78 12.00 -1.95
N VAL A 64 -7.33 11.99 -0.68
CA VAL A 64 -6.43 10.95 -0.17
C VAL A 64 -7.26 9.76 0.31
N THR A 65 -7.13 8.61 -0.35
CA THR A 65 -7.92 7.40 -0.07
C THR A 65 -7.28 6.47 0.96
N ALA A 66 -5.95 6.57 1.14
CA ALA A 66 -5.21 5.82 2.15
C ALA A 66 -3.89 6.52 2.47
N PHE A 67 -3.42 6.32 3.69
CA PHE A 67 -2.12 6.77 4.17
C PHE A 67 -1.18 5.57 4.34
N TRP A 68 -0.18 5.49 3.49
CA TRP A 68 0.87 4.49 3.58
C TRP A 68 1.96 4.97 4.54
N CYS A 69 2.08 4.31 5.66
CA CYS A 69 2.97 4.68 6.74
C CYS A 69 4.24 3.83 6.71
N GLY A 70 5.38 4.47 6.47
CA GLY A 70 6.69 3.90 6.63
C GLY A 70 7.09 3.73 8.10
N TRP A 71 8.27 3.21 8.34
CA TRP A 71 8.81 2.95 9.68
C TRP A 71 10.31 3.24 9.78
N PRO A 72 10.87 3.44 10.99
CA PRO A 72 12.29 3.69 11.18
C PRO A 72 13.16 2.43 11.03
N GLY A 73 14.46 2.64 10.81
CA GLY A 73 15.46 1.60 10.71
C GLY A 73 15.65 1.09 9.28
N PRO A 74 16.40 -0.01 9.10
CA PRO A 74 16.72 -0.51 7.77
C PRO A 74 15.49 -1.11 7.07
N ALA A 75 15.41 -0.92 5.75
CA ALA A 75 14.43 -1.52 4.86
C ALA A 75 15.14 -2.01 3.60
N HIS A 76 15.44 -3.30 3.53
CA HIS A 76 16.10 -3.92 2.39
C HIS A 76 15.13 -4.81 1.63
N TRP A 77 14.75 -4.37 0.44
CA TRP A 77 13.78 -5.04 -0.42
C TRP A 77 14.47 -6.14 -1.23
N ASN A 78 14.75 -7.26 -0.56
CA ASN A 78 15.37 -8.44 -1.16
C ASN A 78 15.07 -9.70 -0.34
N PHE A 79 15.47 -10.89 -0.85
CA PHE A 79 15.21 -12.17 -0.19
C PHE A 79 16.12 -12.46 1.01
N TYR A 80 17.26 -11.81 1.15
CA TYR A 80 18.25 -12.11 2.19
C TYR A 80 18.09 -11.24 3.42
N GLU A 81 18.05 -9.94 3.23
CA GLU A 81 17.99 -8.96 4.32
C GLU A 81 16.54 -8.56 4.63
N GLY A 82 15.63 -8.68 3.66
CA GLY A 82 14.22 -8.39 3.83
C GLY A 82 13.59 -9.09 5.03
N PRO A 83 13.76 -10.40 5.23
CA PRO A 83 13.19 -11.13 6.38
C PRO A 83 13.64 -10.64 7.75
N VAL A 84 14.74 -9.90 7.84
CA VAL A 84 15.29 -9.35 9.09
C VAL A 84 15.23 -7.82 9.17
N THR A 85 14.70 -7.17 8.13
CA THR A 85 14.62 -5.70 8.07
C THR A 85 13.23 -5.14 7.77
N LEU A 86 12.34 -5.89 7.12
CA LEU A 86 11.05 -5.34 6.68
C LEU A 86 9.92 -5.53 7.70
N GLY A 87 9.10 -4.50 7.85
CA GLY A 87 7.83 -4.52 8.56
C GLY A 87 7.93 -4.79 10.06
N LEU A 88 6.94 -5.51 10.59
CA LEU A 88 6.80 -5.83 12.02
C LEU A 88 7.34 -7.22 12.40
N VAL A 89 7.82 -8.01 11.43
CA VAL A 89 8.38 -9.35 11.71
C VAL A 89 9.72 -9.30 12.45
N PRO A 90 10.66 -8.36 12.16
CA PRO A 90 11.91 -8.28 12.91
C PRO A 90 11.71 -7.73 14.32
N GLU A 91 11.84 -8.59 15.34
CA GLU A 91 11.58 -8.27 16.75
C GLU A 91 12.37 -7.05 17.26
N VAL A 92 13.60 -6.87 16.79
CA VAL A 92 14.47 -5.77 17.22
C VAL A 92 13.92 -4.38 16.86
N TYR A 93 13.12 -4.29 15.80
CA TYR A 93 12.50 -3.03 15.35
C TYR A 93 11.01 -2.93 15.68
N GLN A 94 10.38 -4.05 16.08
CA GLN A 94 8.92 -4.17 16.20
C GLN A 94 8.30 -3.08 17.05
N PHE A 95 8.82 -2.85 18.26
CA PHE A 95 8.27 -1.86 19.18
C PHE A 95 8.39 -0.42 18.66
N SER A 96 9.54 -0.04 18.09
CA SER A 96 9.73 1.31 17.53
C SER A 96 8.82 1.56 16.35
N ARG A 97 8.63 0.54 15.49
CA ARG A 97 7.76 0.61 14.30
C ARG A 97 6.29 0.68 14.68
N MET A 98 5.84 -0.10 15.66
CA MET A 98 4.48 0.01 16.19
C MET A 98 4.17 1.43 16.69
N LYS A 99 5.11 2.07 17.39
CA LYS A 99 4.94 3.47 17.83
C LYS A 99 4.76 4.43 16.67
N VAL A 100 5.52 4.25 15.60
CA VAL A 100 5.41 5.11 14.41
C VAL A 100 4.10 4.85 13.66
N LEU A 101 3.67 3.60 13.56
CA LEU A 101 2.36 3.27 12.95
C LEU A 101 1.20 3.88 13.75
N ILE A 102 1.28 3.92 15.09
CA ILE A 102 0.28 4.60 15.93
C ILE A 102 0.27 6.12 15.65
N LYS A 103 1.44 6.77 15.58
CA LYS A 103 1.53 8.18 15.16
C LYS A 103 0.99 8.39 13.74
N GLY A 104 1.27 7.43 12.83
CA GLY A 104 0.74 7.43 11.49
C GLY A 104 -0.78 7.33 11.43
N ALA A 105 -1.39 6.54 12.34
CA ALA A 105 -2.84 6.46 12.48
C ALA A 105 -3.44 7.79 12.93
N ASP A 106 -2.83 8.45 13.93
CA ASP A 106 -3.25 9.79 14.35
C ASP A 106 -3.13 10.80 13.22
N PHE A 107 -2.01 10.80 12.50
CA PHE A 107 -1.80 11.69 11.36
C PHE A 107 -2.78 11.42 10.21
N ALA A 108 -3.07 10.13 9.92
CA ALA A 108 -4.09 9.76 8.92
C ALA A 108 -5.46 10.32 9.29
N ARG A 109 -5.87 10.23 10.57
CA ARG A 109 -7.09 10.84 11.08
C ARG A 109 -7.08 12.36 10.89
N ASP A 110 -5.97 13.03 11.19
CA ASP A 110 -5.83 14.49 11.07
C ASP A 110 -5.92 14.98 9.61
N ILE A 111 -5.62 14.11 8.65
CA ILE A 111 -5.82 14.38 7.20
C ILE A 111 -7.14 13.79 6.64
N ASN A 112 -8.06 13.33 7.52
CA ASN A 112 -9.36 12.73 7.20
C ASN A 112 -9.24 11.44 6.38
N VAL A 113 -8.31 10.54 6.73
CA VAL A 113 -8.08 9.27 6.07
C VAL A 113 -8.29 8.12 7.05
N ASP A 114 -9.17 7.18 6.70
CA ASP A 114 -9.53 6.05 7.54
C ASP A 114 -8.64 4.82 7.31
N ASN A 115 -7.92 4.76 6.20
CA ASN A 115 -7.11 3.60 5.81
C ASN A 115 -5.62 3.84 6.11
N LEU A 116 -5.08 3.15 7.12
CA LEU A 116 -3.65 3.09 7.40
C LEU A 116 -3.04 1.86 6.70
N VAL A 117 -2.14 2.08 5.77
CA VAL A 117 -1.47 1.01 5.00
C VAL A 117 -0.02 0.85 5.43
N THR A 118 0.49 -0.36 5.48
CA THR A 118 1.93 -0.63 5.62
C THR A 118 2.28 -2.06 5.19
N HIS A 119 3.55 -2.30 4.85
CA HIS A 119 4.06 -3.66 4.77
C HIS A 119 4.33 -4.23 6.16
N VAL A 120 3.80 -5.41 6.45
CA VAL A 120 4.08 -6.14 7.70
C VAL A 120 5.39 -6.94 7.61
N GLY A 121 5.86 -7.22 6.39
CA GLY A 121 7.10 -7.95 6.11
C GLY A 121 6.86 -9.44 5.90
N PHE A 122 7.92 -10.22 6.00
CA PHE A 122 7.90 -11.66 5.74
C PHE A 122 7.21 -12.45 6.87
N ILE A 123 5.87 -12.38 6.93
CA ILE A 123 5.08 -13.18 7.89
C ILE A 123 5.44 -14.66 7.70
N PRO A 124 5.84 -15.39 8.75
CA PRO A 124 6.20 -16.82 8.63
C PRO A 124 5.04 -17.64 8.09
N GLU A 125 5.28 -18.45 7.06
CA GLU A 125 4.28 -19.36 6.48
C GLU A 125 3.92 -20.49 7.47
N ASN A 126 4.88 -20.92 8.29
CA ASN A 126 4.64 -21.91 9.35
C ASN A 126 4.10 -21.20 10.61
N PRO A 127 2.83 -21.41 11.00
CA PRO A 127 2.22 -20.77 12.18
C PRO A 127 2.85 -21.21 13.50
N ASN A 128 3.61 -22.32 13.52
CA ASN A 128 4.36 -22.77 14.69
C ASN A 128 5.71 -22.06 14.86
N ASN A 129 6.12 -21.21 13.91
CA ASN A 129 7.31 -20.37 14.05
C ASN A 129 7.06 -19.35 15.17
N SER A 130 8.02 -19.23 16.10
CA SER A 130 7.89 -18.31 17.24
C SER A 130 7.66 -16.85 16.85
N LYS A 131 8.16 -16.40 15.68
CA LYS A 131 7.94 -15.06 15.14
C LYS A 131 6.52 -14.85 14.64
N TYR A 132 5.82 -15.92 14.19
CA TYR A 132 4.45 -15.80 13.69
C TYR A 132 3.52 -15.20 14.75
N LYS A 133 3.47 -15.84 15.94
CA LYS A 133 2.62 -15.35 17.04
C LYS A 133 2.98 -13.89 17.43
N LYS A 134 4.26 -13.57 17.48
CA LYS A 134 4.71 -12.21 17.86
C LYS A 134 4.28 -11.15 16.86
N VAL A 135 4.33 -11.42 15.57
CA VAL A 135 3.88 -10.47 14.56
C VAL A 135 2.35 -10.33 14.57
N ILE A 136 1.60 -11.42 14.79
CA ILE A 136 0.14 -11.36 14.96
C ILE A 136 -0.24 -10.44 16.12
N GLU A 137 0.38 -10.60 17.29
CA GLU A 137 0.12 -9.73 18.45
C GLU A 137 0.52 -8.26 18.20
N ALA A 138 1.64 -8.03 17.50
CA ALA A 138 2.10 -6.69 17.17
C ALA A 138 1.11 -5.97 16.21
N VAL A 139 0.67 -6.65 15.17
CA VAL A 139 -0.34 -6.10 14.24
C VAL A 139 -1.66 -5.89 14.96
N LYS A 140 -2.10 -6.86 15.77
CA LYS A 140 -3.32 -6.75 16.58
C LYS A 140 -3.32 -5.48 17.43
N TYR A 141 -2.21 -5.19 18.09
CA TYR A 141 -2.08 -3.99 18.93
C TYR A 141 -2.27 -2.70 18.13
N VAL A 142 -1.62 -2.59 16.96
CA VAL A 142 -1.77 -1.40 16.08
C VAL A 142 -3.18 -1.32 15.50
N ALA A 143 -3.74 -2.43 15.04
CA ALA A 143 -5.09 -2.48 14.49
C ALA A 143 -6.17 -2.13 15.53
N GLN A 144 -6.02 -2.56 16.78
CA GLN A 144 -6.91 -2.14 17.88
C GLN A 144 -6.86 -0.62 18.12
N TYR A 145 -5.67 -0.01 17.99
CA TYR A 145 -5.56 1.45 18.06
C TYR A 145 -6.27 2.13 16.88
N CYS A 146 -6.10 1.63 15.67
CA CYS A 146 -6.84 2.10 14.50
C CYS A 146 -8.35 1.97 14.71
N GLN A 147 -8.83 0.84 15.26
CA GLN A 147 -10.26 0.61 15.54
C GLN A 147 -10.85 1.65 16.49
N GLN A 148 -10.10 2.06 17.52
CA GLN A 148 -10.53 3.13 18.45
C GLN A 148 -10.69 4.48 17.77
N ASN A 149 -10.00 4.69 16.66
CA ASN A 149 -10.09 5.89 15.82
C ASN A 149 -11.09 5.74 14.65
N ASN A 150 -11.86 4.66 14.57
CA ASN A 150 -12.70 4.28 13.43
C ASN A 150 -11.90 4.13 12.13
N GLN A 151 -10.68 3.63 12.22
CA GLN A 151 -9.79 3.43 11.09
C GLN A 151 -9.56 1.94 10.82
N TYR A 152 -9.20 1.63 9.58
CA TYR A 152 -8.78 0.31 9.12
C TYR A 152 -7.25 0.21 9.08
N PHE A 153 -6.73 -0.96 9.42
CA PHE A 153 -5.33 -1.33 9.20
C PHE A 153 -5.25 -2.22 7.95
N LEU A 154 -4.55 -1.77 6.93
CA LEU A 154 -4.42 -2.48 5.68
C LEU A 154 -3.01 -3.06 5.52
N PHE A 155 -2.95 -4.35 5.23
CA PHE A 155 -1.73 -5.03 4.81
C PHE A 155 -1.43 -4.72 3.35
N GLU A 156 -0.27 -4.15 3.04
CA GLU A 156 0.19 -4.15 1.67
C GLU A 156 0.82 -5.50 1.33
N THR A 157 0.36 -6.10 0.23
CA THR A 157 0.84 -7.43 -0.22
C THR A 157 2.25 -7.38 -0.76
N GLY A 158 2.97 -8.50 -0.66
CA GLY A 158 4.30 -8.66 -1.26
C GLY A 158 5.11 -9.83 -0.74
N GLN A 159 5.46 -9.83 0.53
CA GLN A 159 6.46 -10.76 1.09
C GLN A 159 5.88 -12.10 1.54
N GLU A 160 4.58 -12.17 1.73
CA GLU A 160 3.83 -13.36 2.17
C GLU A 160 2.98 -13.95 1.06
N THR A 161 2.61 -15.21 1.19
CA THR A 161 1.63 -15.83 0.31
C THR A 161 0.21 -15.38 0.67
N PRO A 162 -0.74 -15.35 -0.27
CA PRO A 162 -2.14 -15.02 0.01
C PRO A 162 -2.74 -15.84 1.15
N VAL A 163 -2.46 -17.15 1.21
CA VAL A 163 -2.94 -18.04 2.28
C VAL A 163 -2.35 -17.67 3.64
N THR A 164 -1.08 -17.25 3.67
CA THR A 164 -0.45 -16.80 4.92
C THR A 164 -1.06 -15.48 5.40
N LEU A 165 -1.33 -14.56 4.50
CA LEU A 165 -1.96 -13.30 4.83
C LEU A 165 -3.39 -13.49 5.33
N LEU A 166 -4.20 -14.31 4.64
CA LEU A 166 -5.55 -14.64 5.10
C LEU A 166 -5.55 -15.26 6.50
N ARG A 167 -4.65 -16.21 6.75
CA ARG A 167 -4.49 -16.83 8.09
C ARG A 167 -4.14 -15.76 9.14
N ALA A 168 -3.22 -14.85 8.82
CA ALA A 168 -2.85 -13.77 9.74
C ALA A 168 -4.04 -12.87 10.09
N ILE A 169 -4.86 -12.49 9.11
CA ILE A 169 -6.08 -11.71 9.32
C ILE A 169 -7.06 -12.46 10.24
N GLN A 170 -7.29 -13.76 9.97
CA GLN A 170 -8.18 -14.60 10.77
C GLN A 170 -7.67 -14.78 12.19
N ASP A 171 -6.37 -14.98 12.39
CA ASP A 171 -5.76 -15.17 13.72
C ASP A 171 -5.72 -13.88 14.55
N ILE A 172 -5.63 -12.71 13.91
CA ILE A 172 -5.77 -11.40 14.57
C ILE A 172 -7.23 -11.21 15.04
N GLY A 173 -8.20 -11.57 14.21
CA GLY A 173 -9.62 -11.63 14.57
C GLY A 173 -10.25 -10.28 14.90
N LEU A 174 -9.90 -9.23 14.17
CA LEU A 174 -10.50 -7.89 14.23
C LEU A 174 -11.24 -7.59 12.93
N ASP A 175 -12.30 -6.81 12.99
CA ASP A 175 -13.17 -6.47 11.86
C ASP A 175 -12.73 -5.22 11.07
N ASN A 176 -11.69 -4.54 11.54
CA ASN A 176 -11.07 -3.38 10.88
C ASN A 176 -9.75 -3.71 10.17
N LEU A 177 -9.60 -4.95 9.71
CA LEU A 177 -8.45 -5.37 8.91
C LEU A 177 -8.83 -5.41 7.44
N GLY A 178 -7.92 -4.97 6.58
CA GLY A 178 -8.07 -5.02 5.14
C GLY A 178 -6.74 -5.24 4.43
N ILE A 179 -6.80 -5.26 3.12
CA ILE A 179 -5.66 -5.46 2.24
C ILE A 179 -5.56 -4.30 1.25
N ASN A 180 -4.38 -3.73 1.11
CA ASN A 180 -3.97 -2.96 -0.04
C ASN A 180 -3.23 -3.92 -0.98
N LEU A 181 -3.92 -4.37 -2.02
CA LEU A 181 -3.37 -5.32 -2.98
C LEU A 181 -2.38 -4.63 -3.91
N ASP A 182 -1.12 -5.01 -3.84
CA ASP A 182 -0.12 -4.73 -4.86
C ASP A 182 0.12 -6.00 -5.68
N PRO A 183 -0.41 -6.08 -6.92
CA PRO A 183 -0.30 -7.27 -7.74
C PRO A 183 1.13 -7.52 -8.23
N ALA A 184 1.90 -6.46 -8.48
CA ALA A 184 3.29 -6.58 -8.92
C ALA A 184 4.18 -7.12 -7.80
N ASN A 185 3.95 -6.71 -6.55
CA ASN A 185 4.72 -7.23 -5.42
C ASN A 185 4.52 -8.75 -5.26
N LEU A 186 3.29 -9.27 -5.39
CA LEU A 186 3.06 -10.72 -5.37
C LEU A 186 3.87 -11.46 -6.44
N LEU A 187 3.95 -10.88 -7.65
CA LEU A 187 4.76 -11.44 -8.73
C LEU A 187 6.24 -11.30 -8.44
N MET A 188 6.73 -10.10 -8.12
CA MET A 188 8.15 -9.81 -7.93
C MET A 188 8.78 -10.58 -6.76
N TYR A 189 7.99 -10.85 -5.70
CA TYR A 189 8.41 -11.73 -4.60
C TYR A 189 8.19 -13.22 -4.89
N GLY A 190 7.65 -13.57 -6.06
CA GLY A 190 7.40 -14.97 -6.43
C GLY A 190 6.38 -15.67 -5.53
N LYS A 191 5.39 -14.94 -5.00
CA LYS A 191 4.46 -15.44 -3.99
C LYS A 191 3.15 -15.96 -4.54
N ALA A 192 2.59 -15.30 -5.55
CA ALA A 192 1.33 -15.72 -6.16
C ALA A 192 1.08 -15.06 -7.51
N ASN A 193 0.13 -15.64 -8.26
CA ASN A 193 -0.62 -14.94 -9.30
C ASN A 193 -1.62 -14.00 -8.60
N PRO A 194 -1.64 -12.69 -8.89
CA PRO A 194 -2.52 -11.76 -8.21
C PRO A 194 -4.01 -11.94 -8.55
N VAL A 195 -4.35 -12.55 -9.70
CA VAL A 195 -5.75 -12.87 -10.03
C VAL A 195 -6.24 -14.04 -9.18
N ASP A 196 -5.46 -15.11 -9.06
CA ASP A 196 -5.81 -16.26 -8.21
C ASP A 196 -5.89 -15.87 -6.72
N ALA A 197 -5.15 -14.85 -6.30
CA ALA A 197 -5.18 -14.33 -4.94
C ALA A 197 -6.54 -13.73 -4.55
N LEU A 198 -7.33 -13.25 -5.53
CA LEU A 198 -8.68 -12.72 -5.29
C LEU A 198 -9.62 -13.79 -4.71
N ASP A 199 -9.48 -15.05 -5.11
CA ASP A 199 -10.27 -16.15 -4.58
C ASP A 199 -9.97 -16.47 -3.11
N ILE A 200 -8.81 -16.01 -2.61
CA ILE A 200 -8.34 -16.30 -1.25
C ILE A 200 -8.74 -15.19 -0.28
N PHE A 201 -8.40 -13.94 -0.61
CA PHE A 201 -8.57 -12.81 0.30
C PHE A 201 -9.35 -11.63 -0.32
N GLY A 202 -10.03 -11.82 -1.45
CA GLY A 202 -10.69 -10.74 -2.19
C GLY A 202 -11.68 -9.93 -1.36
N GLU A 203 -12.37 -10.55 -0.42
CA GLU A 203 -13.32 -9.88 0.50
C GLU A 203 -12.65 -8.83 1.42
N TYR A 204 -11.34 -8.93 1.64
CA TYR A 204 -10.59 -7.99 2.47
C TYR A 204 -9.96 -6.84 1.70
N ILE A 205 -10.07 -6.80 0.35
CA ILE A 205 -9.43 -5.77 -0.46
C ILE A 205 -10.14 -4.43 -0.28
N MET A 206 -9.43 -3.45 0.24
CA MET A 206 -9.90 -2.08 0.46
C MET A 206 -9.09 -1.04 -0.32
N GLY A 207 -7.91 -1.40 -0.83
CA GLY A 207 -7.07 -0.59 -1.68
C GLY A 207 -6.32 -1.46 -2.68
N VAL A 208 -5.93 -0.87 -3.81
CA VAL A 208 -5.14 -1.55 -4.84
C VAL A 208 -4.06 -0.61 -5.38
N HIS A 209 -2.80 -1.05 -5.40
CA HIS A 209 -1.77 -0.43 -6.20
C HIS A 209 -1.84 -0.97 -7.63
N ALA A 210 -2.03 -0.09 -8.60
CA ALA A 210 -1.82 -0.42 -9.99
C ALA A 210 -0.32 -0.29 -10.28
N LYS A 211 0.37 -1.40 -10.13
CA LYS A 211 1.81 -1.58 -10.34
C LYS A 211 2.03 -2.84 -11.16
N ASP A 212 3.01 -2.85 -12.04
CA ASP A 212 3.31 -3.97 -12.91
C ASP A 212 4.75 -4.44 -12.75
N GLY A 213 5.00 -5.70 -13.02
CA GLY A 213 6.31 -6.28 -12.83
C GLY A 213 6.44 -7.68 -13.40
N GLU A 214 7.64 -8.21 -13.32
CA GLU A 214 7.97 -9.55 -13.78
C GLU A 214 8.26 -10.48 -12.60
N TYR A 215 8.00 -11.77 -12.81
CA TYR A 215 8.37 -12.81 -11.87
C TYR A 215 9.89 -12.95 -11.80
N PRO A 216 10.49 -13.30 -10.64
CA PRO A 216 11.94 -13.48 -10.54
C PRO A 216 12.43 -14.62 -11.42
N ALA A 217 13.45 -14.34 -12.23
CA ALA A 217 14.14 -15.32 -13.04
C ALA A 217 15.50 -15.76 -12.42
N ASP A 218 15.86 -15.18 -11.29
CA ASP A 218 17.07 -15.47 -10.52
C ASP A 218 16.65 -15.84 -9.09
N GLY A 219 17.11 -16.96 -8.56
CA GLY A 219 16.77 -17.41 -7.20
C GLY A 219 17.27 -16.52 -6.06
N LYS A 220 18.02 -15.48 -6.36
CA LYS A 220 18.62 -14.54 -5.39
C LYS A 220 18.10 -13.13 -5.49
N LYS A 221 17.37 -12.79 -6.57
CA LYS A 221 16.88 -11.43 -6.85
C LYS A 221 15.38 -11.42 -6.97
N LEU A 222 14.76 -10.35 -6.54
CA LEU A 222 13.35 -10.07 -6.84
C LEU A 222 13.12 -9.96 -8.35
N GLY A 223 11.89 -10.10 -8.76
CA GLY A 223 11.42 -9.68 -10.07
C GLY A 223 11.65 -8.18 -10.28
N VAL A 224 11.42 -7.72 -11.50
CA VAL A 224 11.69 -6.33 -11.91
C VAL A 224 10.37 -5.62 -12.16
N GLU A 225 10.21 -4.43 -11.55
CA GLU A 225 9.10 -3.54 -11.84
C GLU A 225 9.12 -3.09 -13.31
N LYS A 226 7.94 -3.01 -13.93
CA LYS A 226 7.71 -2.57 -15.31
C LYS A 226 6.70 -1.42 -15.35
N ALA A 227 6.67 -0.70 -16.45
CA ALA A 227 5.54 0.19 -16.71
C ALA A 227 4.25 -0.64 -16.87
N ILE A 228 3.12 -0.08 -16.45
CA ILE A 228 1.82 -0.77 -16.51
C ILE A 228 1.50 -1.22 -17.94
N GLY A 229 1.22 -2.50 -18.11
CA GLY A 229 0.98 -3.16 -19.40
C GLY A 229 2.25 -3.69 -20.09
N GLU A 230 3.43 -3.50 -19.51
CA GLU A 230 4.70 -4.06 -20.00
C GLU A 230 5.22 -5.22 -19.13
N GLY A 231 4.57 -5.50 -17.99
CA GLY A 231 4.88 -6.60 -17.09
C GLY A 231 3.99 -7.82 -17.29
N ARG A 232 3.73 -8.52 -16.19
CA ARG A 232 2.97 -9.79 -16.19
C ARG A 232 1.67 -9.73 -15.37
N VAL A 233 1.26 -8.57 -14.87
CA VAL A 233 -0.04 -8.42 -14.22
C VAL A 233 -1.13 -8.44 -15.30
N ASP A 234 -2.04 -9.39 -15.20
CA ASP A 234 -3.24 -9.43 -16.05
C ASP A 234 -4.29 -8.44 -15.51
N PHE A 235 -4.11 -7.15 -15.84
CA PHE A 235 -5.03 -6.10 -15.39
C PHE A 235 -6.47 -6.29 -15.87
N PRO A 236 -6.75 -6.73 -17.10
CA PRO A 236 -8.12 -7.06 -17.51
C PRO A 236 -8.79 -8.06 -16.59
N ALA A 237 -8.14 -9.20 -16.32
CA ALA A 237 -8.66 -10.23 -15.44
C ALA A 237 -8.74 -9.75 -13.97
N LEU A 238 -7.72 -9.03 -13.48
CA LEU A 238 -7.68 -8.48 -12.14
C LEU A 238 -8.83 -7.49 -11.91
N ILE A 239 -9.04 -6.54 -12.82
CA ILE A 239 -10.11 -5.54 -12.72
C ILE A 239 -11.48 -6.20 -12.76
N SER A 240 -11.69 -7.14 -13.70
CA SER A 240 -12.93 -7.92 -13.78
C SER A 240 -13.22 -8.71 -12.50
N GLY A 241 -12.18 -9.31 -11.87
CA GLY A 241 -12.31 -10.00 -10.60
C GLY A 241 -12.67 -9.05 -9.45
N LEU A 242 -12.03 -7.88 -9.37
CA LEU A 242 -12.35 -6.85 -8.39
C LEU A 242 -13.80 -6.34 -8.53
N GLU A 243 -14.26 -6.11 -9.76
CA GLU A 243 -15.67 -5.75 -10.04
C GLU A 243 -16.64 -6.83 -9.59
N ALA A 244 -16.33 -8.09 -9.87
CA ALA A 244 -17.15 -9.24 -9.45
C ALA A 244 -17.25 -9.35 -7.92
N LEU A 245 -16.22 -8.93 -7.20
CA LEU A 245 -16.21 -8.82 -5.73
C LEU A 245 -16.91 -7.58 -5.19
N GLY A 246 -17.37 -6.68 -6.07
CA GLY A 246 -18.02 -5.43 -5.68
C GLY A 246 -17.05 -4.35 -5.19
N TYR A 247 -15.77 -4.41 -5.57
CA TYR A 247 -14.78 -3.41 -5.21
C TYR A 247 -15.10 -2.05 -5.88
N GLU A 248 -15.20 -0.99 -5.07
CA GLU A 248 -15.52 0.38 -5.52
C GLU A 248 -14.38 1.38 -5.17
N GLY A 249 -13.25 0.88 -4.69
CA GLY A 249 -12.09 1.68 -4.29
C GLY A 249 -11.28 2.21 -5.46
N SER A 250 -10.06 2.67 -5.17
CA SER A 250 -9.15 3.20 -6.18
C SER A 250 -8.11 2.18 -6.64
N LEU A 251 -7.82 2.17 -7.95
CA LEU A 251 -6.58 1.64 -8.49
C LEU A 251 -5.57 2.79 -8.46
N THR A 252 -4.65 2.75 -7.50
CA THR A 252 -3.65 3.79 -7.29
C THR A 252 -2.39 3.46 -8.06
N ILE A 253 -2.11 4.20 -9.13
CA ILE A 253 -0.89 3.98 -9.93
C ILE A 253 0.34 4.26 -9.08
N GLU A 254 1.18 3.24 -8.93
CA GLU A 254 2.48 3.31 -8.31
C GLU A 254 3.57 3.02 -9.33
N ARG A 255 4.63 3.85 -9.34
CA ARG A 255 5.81 3.68 -10.19
C ARG A 255 7.05 4.09 -9.42
N GLU A 256 7.90 3.11 -9.05
CA GLU A 256 9.04 3.31 -8.13
C GLU A 256 10.34 3.72 -8.84
N ILE A 257 10.21 4.57 -9.84
CA ILE A 257 11.34 5.29 -10.46
C ILE A 257 11.16 6.79 -10.26
N SER A 258 12.07 7.60 -10.73
CA SER A 258 12.00 9.06 -10.60
C SER A 258 12.30 9.77 -11.92
N GLY A 259 11.94 11.07 -11.98
CA GLY A 259 12.18 11.92 -13.14
C GLY A 259 11.09 11.84 -14.20
N ASP A 260 11.39 12.37 -15.39
CA ASP A 260 10.39 12.53 -16.47
C ASP A 260 9.80 11.19 -16.92
N ARG A 261 10.60 10.12 -16.90
CA ARG A 261 10.16 8.77 -17.24
C ARG A 261 9.05 8.28 -16.32
N GLN A 262 9.10 8.59 -15.01
CA GLN A 262 8.02 8.24 -14.07
C GLN A 262 6.70 8.89 -14.50
N ILE A 263 6.74 10.16 -14.87
CA ILE A 263 5.54 10.91 -15.29
C ILE A 263 4.97 10.33 -16.60
N GLU A 264 5.83 9.98 -17.54
CA GLU A 264 5.44 9.35 -18.80
C GLU A 264 4.79 7.97 -18.55
N ASP A 265 5.39 7.13 -17.72
CA ASP A 265 4.88 5.81 -17.37
C ASP A 265 3.54 5.89 -16.63
N ILE A 266 3.37 6.85 -15.69
CA ILE A 266 2.10 7.09 -15.00
C ILE A 266 1.00 7.48 -15.99
N LYS A 267 1.26 8.42 -16.90
CA LYS A 267 0.28 8.85 -17.92
C LYS A 267 -0.07 7.72 -18.89
N SER A 268 0.90 6.91 -19.27
CA SER A 268 0.69 5.75 -20.14
C SER A 268 -0.12 4.67 -19.42
N GLY A 269 0.22 4.38 -18.17
CA GLY A 269 -0.51 3.44 -17.32
C GLY A 269 -1.96 3.85 -17.09
N LYS A 270 -2.20 5.14 -16.85
CA LYS A 270 -3.56 5.68 -16.75
C LYS A 270 -4.38 5.38 -18.01
N LYS A 271 -3.87 5.72 -19.18
CA LYS A 271 -4.53 5.43 -20.47
C LYS A 271 -4.75 3.93 -20.73
N TYR A 272 -3.84 3.09 -20.22
CA TYR A 272 -3.98 1.65 -20.34
C TYR A 272 -5.14 1.15 -19.50
N LEU A 273 -5.20 1.55 -18.21
CA LEU A 273 -6.23 1.12 -17.26
C LEU A 273 -7.62 1.66 -17.61
N GLU A 274 -7.72 2.89 -18.13
CA GLU A 274 -8.98 3.51 -18.57
C GLU A 274 -9.75 2.68 -19.62
N LYS A 275 -9.14 1.67 -20.23
CA LYS A 275 -9.80 0.78 -21.19
C LYS A 275 -10.64 -0.30 -20.50
N TYR A 276 -10.42 -0.52 -19.22
CA TYR A 276 -10.99 -1.66 -18.48
C TYR A 276 -11.88 -1.26 -17.30
N ILE A 277 -12.05 0.06 -17.03
CA ILE A 277 -12.88 0.62 -15.96
C ILE A 277 -14.05 1.47 -16.49
#